data_e7f4949e842665e3e02924e983a6f105
#
_entry.id   e7f4949e842665e3e02924e983a6f105
#
_cell.length_a   1.000
_cell.length_b   1.000
_cell.length_c   1.000
_cell.angle_alpha   90.00
_cell.angle_beta   90.00
_cell.angle_gamma   90.00
#
_symmetry.space_group_name_H-M   'P 1'
#
loop_
_entity.id
_entity.type
_entity.pdbx_description
1 polymer ?
#
loop_
_entity_poly.entity_id
_entity_poly.type
_entity_poly.pdbx_seq_one_letter_code
_entity_poly.pdbx_strand_id
1 'polypeptide(L)'
;MLKVKKKGVLIVISSPSGAGKTTIAKKLTSKKSNIELSVSLTTRKPRVGEVNGVDYKFVSPNYFRQQIKQNAFLESAKVFDNFYGTLKQQITSKLNKGKNILLDIDWQGARQVKKKLPNDTVTIFILPPSLKELEKRLKKRERSIAFVKKRMSKAKQEIMHWSEYDYAVVNKDLNKCLSKIKNILQIDNSMPRRQVILKS
;
A
#
# COMPACT_ATOMS: atom_id res chain seq x y z
N MET A 1 -3.20 -14.24 -35.54
CA MET A 1 -3.92 -13.79 -34.33
C MET A 1 -2.95 -13.04 -33.44
N LEU A 2 -3.15 -11.74 -33.25
CA LEU A 2 -2.37 -10.93 -32.29
C LEU A 2 -2.76 -11.36 -30.86
N LYS A 3 -1.85 -12.05 -30.15
CA LYS A 3 -2.02 -12.35 -28.72
C LYS A 3 -1.88 -11.04 -27.94
N VAL A 4 -2.99 -10.39 -27.62
CA VAL A 4 -3.00 -9.25 -26.69
C VAL A 4 -2.62 -9.76 -25.32
N LYS A 5 -1.39 -9.47 -24.89
CA LYS A 5 -0.89 -9.86 -23.58
C LYS A 5 -1.50 -8.95 -22.52
N LYS A 6 -2.37 -9.49 -21.67
CA LYS A 6 -3.02 -8.73 -20.59
C LYS A 6 -1.94 -8.22 -19.62
N LYS A 7 -1.89 -6.90 -19.43
CA LYS A 7 -1.01 -6.25 -18.44
C LYS A 7 -1.52 -6.54 -17.02
N GLY A 8 -0.61 -6.67 -16.05
CA GLY A 8 -0.98 -6.81 -14.64
C GLY A 8 -1.54 -5.52 -14.04
N VAL A 9 -2.14 -5.63 -12.86
CA VAL A 9 -2.74 -4.54 -12.11
C VAL A 9 -1.81 -4.12 -10.97
N LEU A 10 -1.64 -2.81 -10.77
CA LEU A 10 -0.96 -2.22 -9.62
C LEU A 10 -1.99 -1.89 -8.53
N ILE A 11 -1.95 -2.64 -7.45
CA ILE A 11 -2.87 -2.51 -6.32
C ILE A 11 -2.15 -1.69 -5.26
N VAL A 12 -2.71 -0.55 -4.90
CA VAL A 12 -2.21 0.29 -3.81
C VAL A 12 -3.14 0.18 -2.62
N ILE A 13 -2.59 -0.23 -1.48
CA ILE A 13 -3.34 -0.24 -0.22
C ILE A 13 -2.71 0.76 0.74
N SER A 14 -3.55 1.66 1.27
CA SER A 14 -3.17 2.59 2.33
C SER A 14 -4.13 2.50 3.51
N SER A 15 -3.67 2.89 4.67
CA SER A 15 -4.48 2.93 5.88
C SER A 15 -3.79 3.72 6.97
N PRO A 16 -4.52 4.20 7.98
CA PRO A 16 -3.89 4.67 9.20
C PRO A 16 -3.19 3.53 9.93
N SER A 17 -2.15 3.89 10.69
CA SER A 17 -1.43 2.93 11.52
C SER A 17 -2.38 2.22 12.50
N GLY A 18 -2.34 0.89 12.55
CA GLY A 18 -3.23 0.08 13.40
C GLY A 18 -4.53 -0.40 12.74
N ALA A 19 -4.85 0.02 11.51
CA ALA A 19 -6.06 -0.44 10.81
C ALA A 19 -5.96 -1.86 10.23
N GLY A 20 -4.76 -2.51 10.26
CA GLY A 20 -4.58 -3.91 9.84
C GLY A 20 -3.99 -4.09 8.44
N LYS A 21 -3.45 -3.02 7.82
CA LYS A 21 -2.88 -3.03 6.45
C LYS A 21 -1.88 -4.16 6.21
N THR A 22 -0.86 -4.30 7.05
CA THR A 22 0.18 -5.33 6.90
C THR A 22 -0.38 -6.75 6.93
N THR A 23 -1.37 -7.02 7.80
CA THR A 23 -2.02 -8.33 7.86
C THR A 23 -2.82 -8.61 6.58
N ILE A 24 -3.52 -7.60 6.07
CA ILE A 24 -4.28 -7.69 4.82
C ILE A 24 -3.32 -7.91 3.65
N ALA A 25 -2.25 -7.12 3.55
CA ALA A 25 -1.24 -7.25 2.51
C ALA A 25 -0.63 -8.67 2.48
N LYS A 26 -0.19 -9.20 3.62
CA LYS A 26 0.36 -10.56 3.74
C LYS A 26 -0.65 -11.64 3.30
N LYS A 27 -1.93 -11.49 3.66
CA LYS A 27 -2.96 -12.46 3.25
C LYS A 27 -3.32 -12.38 1.77
N LEU A 28 -3.31 -11.17 1.18
CA LEU A 28 -3.54 -10.97 -0.26
C LEU A 28 -2.39 -11.48 -1.12
N THR A 29 -1.16 -11.45 -0.61
CA THR A 29 0.06 -11.88 -1.32
C THR A 29 0.54 -13.27 -0.91
N SER A 30 -0.35 -14.10 -0.35
CA SER A 30 -0.03 -15.48 0.02
C SER A 30 0.38 -16.31 -1.22
N LYS A 31 1.14 -17.41 -1.02
CA LYS A 31 1.69 -18.26 -2.10
C LYS A 31 0.65 -18.75 -3.13
N LYS A 32 -0.64 -18.83 -2.75
CA LYS A 32 -1.75 -19.20 -3.65
C LYS A 32 -2.35 -18.02 -4.42
N SER A 33 -1.84 -16.80 -4.21
CA SER A 33 -2.35 -15.59 -4.81
C SER A 33 -1.56 -15.24 -6.08
N ASN A 34 -2.25 -14.68 -7.08
CA ASN A 34 -1.60 -14.09 -8.27
C ASN A 34 -1.14 -12.63 -8.02
N ILE A 35 -0.95 -12.25 -6.76
CA ILE A 35 -0.53 -10.91 -6.35
C ILE A 35 0.82 -10.99 -5.65
N GLU A 36 1.81 -10.25 -6.15
CA GLU A 36 3.13 -10.15 -5.56
C GLU A 36 3.26 -8.87 -4.72
N LEU A 37 3.80 -8.96 -3.50
CA LEU A 37 4.13 -7.78 -2.70
C LEU A 37 5.34 -7.08 -3.31
N SER A 38 5.27 -5.77 -3.46
CA SER A 38 6.45 -4.97 -3.82
C SER A 38 7.35 -4.77 -2.61
N VAL A 39 8.65 -4.90 -2.82
CA VAL A 39 9.67 -4.60 -1.81
C VAL A 39 10.16 -3.18 -2.03
N SER A 40 9.76 -2.26 -1.15
CA SER A 40 10.19 -0.85 -1.21
C SER A 40 11.58 -0.67 -0.59
N LEU A 41 12.29 0.37 -1.02
CA LEU A 41 13.52 0.83 -0.38
C LEU A 41 13.17 1.65 0.86
N THR A 42 14.00 1.55 1.89
CA THR A 42 13.90 2.44 3.07
C THR A 42 15.28 2.74 3.66
N THR A 43 15.41 3.95 4.23
CA THR A 43 16.60 4.35 4.99
C THR A 43 16.50 4.03 6.47
N ARG A 44 15.35 3.51 6.92
CA ARG A 44 15.13 3.03 8.29
C ARG A 44 15.97 1.78 8.56
N LYS A 45 16.51 1.67 9.75
CA LYS A 45 17.12 0.42 10.20
C LYS A 45 16.09 -0.71 10.28
N PRO A 46 16.47 -1.97 9.97
CA PRO A 46 15.56 -3.12 10.11
C PRO A 46 15.11 -3.27 11.58
N ARG A 47 13.89 -3.72 11.76
CA ARG A 47 13.37 -4.14 13.07
C ARG A 47 13.67 -5.61 13.28
N VAL A 48 13.55 -6.06 14.55
CA VAL A 48 13.67 -7.49 14.86
C VAL A 48 12.70 -8.30 14.03
N GLY A 49 13.20 -9.32 13.34
CA GLY A 49 12.42 -10.21 12.46
C GLY A 49 12.18 -9.70 11.05
N GLU A 50 12.63 -8.50 10.68
CA GLU A 50 12.56 -8.03 9.30
C GLU A 50 13.77 -8.54 8.48
N VAL A 51 13.51 -8.99 7.25
CA VAL A 51 14.51 -9.57 6.35
C VAL A 51 14.76 -8.62 5.17
N ASN A 52 16.04 -8.30 4.93
CA ASN A 52 16.43 -7.46 3.81
C ASN A 52 16.08 -8.12 2.46
N GLY A 53 15.45 -7.35 1.58
CA GLY A 53 15.00 -7.84 0.28
C GLY A 53 13.66 -8.60 0.31
N VAL A 54 13.09 -8.80 1.49
CA VAL A 54 11.76 -9.43 1.67
C VAL A 54 10.75 -8.43 2.23
N ASP A 55 11.02 -7.85 3.40
CA ASP A 55 10.13 -6.83 4.00
C ASP A 55 10.40 -5.44 3.41
N TYR A 56 11.68 -5.08 3.32
CA TYR A 56 12.20 -3.86 2.69
C TYR A 56 13.59 -4.14 2.13
N LYS A 57 14.02 -3.32 1.16
CA LYS A 57 15.43 -3.17 0.82
C LYS A 57 15.99 -2.02 1.66
N PHE A 58 16.73 -2.36 2.72
CA PHE A 58 17.34 -1.38 3.62
C PHE A 58 18.58 -0.79 2.96
N VAL A 59 18.60 0.54 2.80
CA VAL A 59 19.65 1.25 2.05
C VAL A 59 20.16 2.47 2.84
N SER A 60 21.36 2.94 2.51
CA SER A 60 21.89 4.17 3.10
C SER A 60 21.13 5.42 2.59
N PRO A 61 21.08 6.51 3.38
CA PRO A 61 20.50 7.77 2.94
C PRO A 61 21.15 8.31 1.66
N ASN A 62 22.47 8.09 1.48
CA ASN A 62 23.18 8.51 0.28
C ASN A 62 22.72 7.76 -0.96
N TYR A 63 22.59 6.43 -0.88
CA TYR A 63 22.04 5.62 -1.97
C TYR A 63 20.62 6.05 -2.32
N PHE A 64 19.76 6.27 -1.32
CA PHE A 64 18.38 6.71 -1.54
C PHE A 64 18.34 8.06 -2.28
N ARG A 65 19.14 9.05 -1.84
CA ARG A 65 19.25 10.35 -2.50
C ARG A 65 19.73 10.24 -3.96
N GLN A 66 20.68 9.34 -4.23
CA GLN A 66 21.13 9.06 -5.58
C GLN A 66 19.98 8.56 -6.47
N GLN A 67 19.16 7.63 -5.97
CA GLN A 67 17.98 7.15 -6.69
C GLN A 67 16.93 8.25 -6.93
N ILE A 68 16.77 9.22 -6.01
CA ILE A 68 15.93 10.40 -6.24
C ILE A 68 16.50 11.24 -7.41
N LYS A 69 17.81 11.55 -7.41
CA LYS A 69 18.44 12.33 -8.49
C LYS A 69 18.29 11.67 -9.86
N GLN A 70 18.31 10.35 -9.91
CA GLN A 70 18.12 9.54 -11.13
C GLN A 70 16.64 9.40 -11.55
N ASN A 71 15.70 10.04 -10.81
CA ASN A 71 14.25 9.88 -11.03
C ASN A 71 13.78 8.41 -11.11
N ALA A 72 14.44 7.53 -10.34
CA ALA A 72 14.23 6.10 -10.38
C ALA A 72 12.95 5.64 -9.67
N PHE A 73 12.36 6.50 -8.81
CA PHE A 73 11.20 6.12 -8.00
C PHE A 73 9.87 6.30 -8.73
N LEU A 74 9.01 5.31 -8.62
CA LEU A 74 7.58 5.42 -8.93
C LEU A 74 6.91 6.35 -7.92
N GLU A 75 7.18 6.13 -6.62
CA GLU A 75 6.78 6.97 -5.51
C GLU A 75 7.90 7.03 -4.47
N SER A 76 7.97 8.13 -3.74
CA SER A 76 8.81 8.24 -2.55
C SER A 76 8.21 9.22 -1.54
N ALA A 77 8.36 8.92 -0.26
CA ALA A 77 7.86 9.75 0.83
C ALA A 77 8.83 9.75 2.02
N LYS A 78 8.85 10.85 2.76
CA LYS A 78 9.47 10.90 4.09
C LYS A 78 8.41 10.62 5.14
N VAL A 79 8.57 9.53 5.87
CA VAL A 79 7.66 9.13 6.95
C VAL A 79 8.44 9.15 8.26
N PHE A 80 8.08 10.05 9.17
CA PHE A 80 8.91 10.45 10.30
C PHE A 80 10.29 10.91 9.81
N ASP A 81 11.37 10.30 10.27
CA ASP A 81 12.74 10.69 9.92
C ASP A 81 13.38 9.82 8.83
N ASN A 82 12.60 8.92 8.23
CA ASN A 82 13.10 7.96 7.26
C ASN A 82 12.44 8.14 5.89
N PHE A 83 13.19 7.81 4.85
CA PHE A 83 12.69 7.77 3.48
C PHE A 83 12.20 6.37 3.14
N TYR A 84 11.14 6.33 2.34
CA TYR A 84 10.57 5.13 1.74
C TYR A 84 10.31 5.38 0.27
N GLY A 85 10.46 4.39 -0.59
CA GLY A 85 10.18 4.56 -2.01
C GLY A 85 10.21 3.26 -2.79
N THR A 86 9.46 3.22 -3.87
CA THR A 86 9.33 2.07 -4.75
C THR A 86 9.93 2.37 -6.11
N LEU A 87 10.85 1.51 -6.59
CA LEU A 87 11.51 1.70 -7.87
C LEU A 87 10.55 1.48 -9.05
N LYS A 88 10.49 2.44 -9.97
CA LYS A 88 9.61 2.42 -11.15
C LYS A 88 9.86 1.21 -12.05
N GLN A 89 11.15 0.96 -12.38
CA GLN A 89 11.53 -0.11 -13.30
C GLN A 89 11.06 -1.49 -12.82
N GLN A 90 11.19 -1.76 -11.51
CA GLN A 90 10.78 -3.02 -10.91
C GLN A 90 9.27 -3.27 -11.08
N ILE A 91 8.45 -2.23 -10.88
CA ILE A 91 6.99 -2.33 -11.01
C ILE A 91 6.59 -2.48 -12.46
N THR A 92 7.05 -1.60 -13.35
CA THR A 92 6.65 -1.62 -14.77
C THR A 92 7.04 -2.92 -15.47
N SER A 93 8.23 -3.47 -15.18
CA SER A 93 8.68 -4.76 -15.71
C SER A 93 7.74 -5.90 -15.34
N LYS A 94 7.32 -5.97 -14.06
CA LYS A 94 6.41 -7.01 -13.57
C LYS A 94 5.00 -6.86 -14.14
N LEU A 95 4.46 -5.64 -14.19
CA LEU A 95 3.15 -5.37 -14.79
C LEU A 95 3.10 -5.77 -16.27
N ASN A 96 4.15 -5.46 -17.04
CA ASN A 96 4.25 -5.85 -18.45
C ASN A 96 4.33 -7.38 -18.66
N LYS A 97 4.76 -8.11 -17.64
CA LYS A 97 4.73 -9.59 -17.61
C LYS A 97 3.37 -10.15 -17.18
N GLY A 98 2.36 -9.31 -16.95
CA GLY A 98 1.02 -9.72 -16.52
C GLY A 98 0.91 -10.03 -15.03
N LYS A 99 1.90 -9.63 -14.20
CA LYS A 99 1.89 -9.84 -12.75
C LYS A 99 1.13 -8.73 -12.03
N ASN A 100 0.22 -9.10 -11.13
CA ASN A 100 -0.43 -8.14 -10.23
C ASN A 100 0.52 -7.83 -9.08
N ILE A 101 0.70 -6.54 -8.79
CA ILE A 101 1.63 -6.08 -7.76
C ILE A 101 0.86 -5.30 -6.70
N LEU A 102 1.12 -5.59 -5.44
CA LEU A 102 0.56 -4.86 -4.30
C LEU A 102 1.63 -3.95 -3.70
N LEU A 103 1.29 -2.65 -3.55
CA LEU A 103 2.05 -1.66 -2.82
C LEU A 103 1.38 -1.40 -1.46
N ASP A 104 2.14 -1.58 -0.38
CA ASP A 104 1.77 -1.21 1.00
C ASP A 104 2.42 0.13 1.33
N ILE A 105 1.78 1.25 0.92
CA ILE A 105 2.33 2.61 1.01
C ILE A 105 1.36 3.57 1.70
N ASP A 106 1.83 4.78 2.03
CA ASP A 106 0.98 5.83 2.59
C ASP A 106 0.23 6.62 1.49
N TRP A 107 -0.60 7.58 1.90
CA TRP A 107 -1.39 8.40 0.98
C TRP A 107 -0.53 9.27 0.04
N GLN A 108 0.66 9.73 0.49
CA GLN A 108 1.57 10.53 -0.33
C GLN A 108 2.10 9.71 -1.51
N GLY A 109 2.52 8.48 -1.23
CA GLY A 109 2.94 7.52 -2.25
C GLY A 109 1.79 7.12 -3.17
N ALA A 110 0.60 6.84 -2.62
CA ALA A 110 -0.58 6.49 -3.41
C ALA A 110 -0.94 7.58 -4.43
N ARG A 111 -0.91 8.85 -4.02
CA ARG A 111 -1.16 10.00 -4.88
C ARG A 111 -0.15 10.10 -6.04
N GLN A 112 1.15 9.86 -5.77
CA GLN A 112 2.19 9.85 -6.79
C GLN A 112 2.01 8.69 -7.78
N VAL A 113 1.71 7.50 -7.28
CA VAL A 113 1.48 6.30 -8.11
C VAL A 113 0.29 6.53 -9.03
N LYS A 114 -0.85 6.99 -8.50
CA LYS A 114 -2.06 7.24 -9.27
C LYS A 114 -1.84 8.30 -10.36
N LYS A 115 -1.05 9.35 -10.07
CA LYS A 115 -0.66 10.36 -11.06
C LYS A 115 0.21 9.81 -12.19
N LYS A 116 1.17 8.90 -11.87
CA LYS A 116 2.13 8.37 -12.85
C LYS A 116 1.60 7.18 -13.65
N LEU A 117 0.71 6.37 -13.06
CA LEU A 117 0.15 5.15 -13.67
C LEU A 117 -1.37 5.06 -13.46
N PRO A 118 -2.15 6.07 -13.90
CA PRO A 118 -3.60 6.15 -13.58
C PRO A 118 -4.38 4.96 -14.14
N ASN A 119 -4.02 4.48 -15.33
CA ASN A 119 -4.72 3.38 -16.02
C ASN A 119 -4.30 1.98 -15.51
N ASP A 120 -3.20 1.86 -14.80
CA ASP A 120 -2.67 0.58 -14.31
C ASP A 120 -2.95 0.37 -12.83
N THR A 121 -3.48 1.39 -12.12
CA THR A 121 -3.54 1.44 -10.67
C THR A 121 -4.97 1.38 -10.14
N VAL A 122 -5.18 0.52 -9.14
CA VAL A 122 -6.37 0.48 -8.27
C VAL A 122 -5.93 0.86 -6.87
N THR A 123 -6.57 1.86 -6.29
CA THR A 123 -6.26 2.35 -4.95
C THR A 123 -7.35 1.98 -3.96
N ILE A 124 -6.97 1.39 -2.83
CA ILE A 124 -7.90 0.92 -1.79
C ILE A 124 -7.46 1.49 -0.45
N PHE A 125 -8.33 2.23 0.22
CA PHE A 125 -8.08 2.72 1.57
C PHE A 125 -8.74 1.81 2.61
N ILE A 126 -7.96 1.33 3.58
CA ILE A 126 -8.47 0.50 4.67
C ILE A 126 -8.79 1.40 5.86
N LEU A 127 -10.07 1.50 6.18
CA LEU A 127 -10.57 2.25 7.32
C LEU A 127 -10.69 1.36 8.56
N PRO A 128 -10.37 1.87 9.77
CA PRO A 128 -10.76 1.23 11.01
C PRO A 128 -12.29 1.37 11.20
N PRO A 129 -12.93 0.49 12.01
CA PRO A 129 -14.37 0.60 12.30
C PRO A 129 -14.74 1.91 13.01
N SER A 130 -13.83 2.41 13.86
CA SER A 130 -13.94 3.68 14.56
C SER A 130 -12.56 4.13 15.08
N LEU A 131 -12.44 5.41 15.42
CA LEU A 131 -11.23 5.93 16.07
C LEU A 131 -11.00 5.29 17.44
N LYS A 132 -12.06 4.98 18.19
CA LYS A 132 -12.00 4.28 19.49
C LYS A 132 -11.40 2.87 19.34
N GLU A 133 -11.85 2.12 18.32
CA GLU A 133 -11.30 0.79 18.04
C GLU A 133 -9.84 0.87 17.58
N LEU A 134 -9.49 1.87 16.77
CA LEU A 134 -8.12 2.11 16.34
C LEU A 134 -7.20 2.39 17.54
N GLU A 135 -7.63 3.25 18.45
CA GLU A 135 -6.87 3.55 19.68
C GLU A 135 -6.66 2.29 20.54
N LYS A 136 -7.71 1.46 20.71
CA LYS A 136 -7.61 0.19 21.43
C LYS A 136 -6.58 -0.75 20.78
N ARG A 137 -6.57 -0.85 19.44
CA ARG A 137 -5.57 -1.66 18.70
C ARG A 137 -4.15 -1.13 18.88
N LEU A 138 -3.98 0.20 18.86
CA LEU A 138 -2.68 0.82 19.09
C LEU A 138 -2.18 0.61 20.51
N LYS A 139 -3.04 0.76 21.54
CA LYS A 139 -2.69 0.50 22.96
C LYS A 139 -2.24 -0.94 23.21
N LYS A 140 -2.83 -1.92 22.52
CA LYS A 140 -2.39 -3.33 22.61
C LYS A 140 -1.00 -3.58 22.01
N ARG A 141 -0.61 -2.76 21.05
CA ARG A 141 0.64 -2.92 20.29
C ARG A 141 1.79 -2.10 20.84
N GLU A 142 1.50 -0.94 21.41
CA GLU A 142 2.48 0.04 21.85
C GLU A 142 2.45 0.18 23.39
N ARG A 143 3.60 0.10 24.01
CA ARG A 143 3.72 0.24 25.48
C ARG A 143 3.65 1.69 25.98
N SER A 144 4.00 2.66 25.14
CA SER A 144 4.05 4.09 25.49
C SER A 144 2.77 4.82 25.12
N ILE A 145 2.12 5.45 26.10
CA ILE A 145 0.93 6.29 25.90
C ILE A 145 1.23 7.49 24.99
N ALA A 146 2.42 8.12 25.16
CA ALA A 146 2.82 9.24 24.30
C ALA A 146 2.93 8.81 22.83
N PHE A 147 3.42 7.60 22.57
CA PHE A 147 3.53 7.04 21.23
C PHE A 147 2.13 6.75 20.63
N VAL A 148 1.19 6.25 21.44
CA VAL A 148 -0.20 6.05 21.04
C VAL A 148 -0.85 7.38 20.64
N LYS A 149 -0.70 8.44 21.46
CA LYS A 149 -1.23 9.79 21.14
C LYS A 149 -0.67 10.32 19.83
N LYS A 150 0.66 10.24 19.62
CA LYS A 150 1.31 10.66 18.37
C LYS A 150 0.77 9.89 17.15
N ARG A 151 0.58 8.57 17.28
CA ARG A 151 0.00 7.74 16.20
C ARG A 151 -1.47 8.05 15.94
N MET A 152 -2.25 8.33 16.97
CA MET A 152 -3.67 8.71 16.81
C MET A 152 -3.83 10.05 16.11
N SER A 153 -3.00 11.06 16.45
CA SER A 153 -3.00 12.35 15.75
C SER A 153 -2.71 12.16 14.26
N LYS A 154 -1.65 11.38 13.93
CA LYS A 154 -1.32 11.08 12.53
C LYS A 154 -2.41 10.28 11.82
N ALA A 155 -3.02 9.32 12.51
CA ALA A 155 -4.09 8.50 11.94
C ALA A 155 -5.33 9.32 11.55
N LYS A 156 -5.69 10.35 12.33
CA LYS A 156 -6.77 11.27 11.98
C LYS A 156 -6.47 12.01 10.67
N GLN A 157 -5.22 12.49 10.50
CA GLN A 157 -4.79 13.14 9.26
C GLN A 157 -4.81 12.17 8.07
N GLU A 158 -4.27 10.95 8.25
CA GLU A 158 -4.24 9.93 7.21
C GLU A 158 -5.66 9.54 6.75
N ILE A 159 -6.62 9.44 7.69
CA ILE A 159 -8.01 9.11 7.37
C ILE A 159 -8.65 10.18 6.47
N MET A 160 -8.32 11.45 6.59
CA MET A 160 -8.91 12.51 5.76
C MET A 160 -8.68 12.31 4.25
N HIS A 161 -7.68 11.51 3.88
CA HIS A 161 -7.35 11.22 2.49
C HIS A 161 -8.10 10.02 1.88
N TRP A 162 -9.02 9.36 2.62
CA TRP A 162 -9.73 8.19 2.12
C TRP A 162 -10.53 8.45 0.83
N SER A 163 -11.07 9.65 0.67
CA SER A 163 -11.87 10.04 -0.51
C SER A 163 -11.08 10.19 -1.80
N GLU A 164 -9.74 10.20 -1.74
CA GLU A 164 -8.84 10.26 -2.89
C GLU A 164 -8.64 8.87 -3.54
N TYR A 165 -9.13 7.82 -2.91
CA TYR A 165 -8.97 6.42 -3.35
C TYR A 165 -10.16 5.96 -4.18
N ASP A 166 -9.92 5.00 -5.07
CA ASP A 166 -11.00 4.42 -5.88
C ASP A 166 -11.98 3.65 -5.00
N TYR A 167 -11.50 3.04 -3.91
CA TYR A 167 -12.30 2.26 -2.97
C TYR A 167 -11.89 2.51 -1.53
N ALA A 168 -12.88 2.49 -0.62
CA ALA A 168 -12.66 2.47 0.82
C ALA A 168 -13.32 1.23 1.44
N VAL A 169 -12.58 0.49 2.26
CA VAL A 169 -13.07 -0.74 2.91
C VAL A 169 -12.85 -0.65 4.41
N VAL A 170 -13.93 -0.81 5.19
CA VAL A 170 -13.87 -0.82 6.66
C VAL A 170 -13.41 -2.20 7.16
N ASN A 171 -12.31 -2.23 7.92
CA ASN A 171 -11.78 -3.45 8.54
C ASN A 171 -12.37 -3.68 9.94
N LYS A 172 -13.67 -4.04 10.00
CA LYS A 172 -14.34 -4.51 11.23
C LYS A 172 -14.00 -5.98 11.49
N ASP A 173 -14.07 -6.79 10.45
CA ASP A 173 -13.70 -8.21 10.44
C ASP A 173 -12.69 -8.45 9.30
N LEU A 174 -11.59 -9.13 9.62
CA LEU A 174 -10.50 -9.33 8.67
C LEU A 174 -10.91 -10.17 7.45
N ASN A 175 -11.70 -11.24 7.65
CA ASN A 175 -12.07 -12.13 6.56
C ASN A 175 -13.09 -11.47 5.63
N LYS A 176 -14.06 -10.75 6.19
CA LYS A 176 -15.02 -9.95 5.41
C LYS A 176 -14.33 -8.84 4.64
N CYS A 177 -13.34 -8.17 5.27
CA CYS A 177 -12.54 -7.15 4.60
C CYS A 177 -11.75 -7.73 3.42
N LEU A 178 -11.09 -8.87 3.60
CA LEU A 178 -10.37 -9.58 2.54
C LEU A 178 -11.28 -10.01 1.39
N SER A 179 -12.47 -10.53 1.69
CA SER A 179 -13.45 -10.91 0.66
C SER A 179 -13.89 -9.70 -0.16
N LYS A 180 -14.19 -8.56 0.48
CA LYS A 180 -14.53 -7.31 -0.22
C LYS A 180 -13.39 -6.86 -1.14
N ILE A 181 -12.15 -6.86 -0.66
CA ILE A 181 -10.99 -6.47 -1.48
C ILE A 181 -10.83 -7.42 -2.68
N LYS A 182 -10.96 -8.72 -2.48
CA LYS A 182 -10.89 -9.71 -3.57
C LYS A 182 -11.97 -9.47 -4.63
N ASN A 183 -13.21 -9.17 -4.21
CA ASN A 183 -14.30 -8.85 -5.12
C ASN A 183 -14.01 -7.58 -5.93
N ILE A 184 -13.50 -6.50 -5.28
CA ILE A 184 -13.06 -5.29 -5.97
C ILE A 184 -12.03 -5.62 -7.06
N LEU A 185 -11.02 -6.43 -6.73
CA LEU A 185 -9.97 -6.79 -7.68
C LEU A 185 -10.46 -7.70 -8.82
N GLN A 186 -11.47 -8.52 -8.59
CA GLN A 186 -12.12 -9.33 -9.64
C GLN A 186 -12.90 -8.46 -10.62
N ILE A 187 -13.69 -7.53 -10.11
CA ILE A 187 -14.49 -6.58 -10.91
C ILE A 187 -13.55 -5.70 -11.73
N ASP A 188 -12.53 -5.12 -11.13
CA ASP A 188 -11.57 -4.24 -11.80
C ASP A 188 -10.78 -4.96 -12.90
N ASN A 189 -10.47 -6.25 -12.72
CA ASN A 189 -9.82 -7.08 -13.74
C ASN A 189 -10.75 -7.41 -14.94
N SER A 190 -12.06 -7.31 -14.79
CA SER A 190 -13.06 -7.63 -15.84
C SER A 190 -13.50 -6.41 -16.64
N MET A 191 -13.28 -5.19 -16.13
CA MET A 191 -13.68 -3.95 -16.80
C MET A 191 -12.54 -3.32 -17.61
N PRO A 192 -12.81 -2.78 -18.80
CA PRO A 192 -11.96 -1.75 -19.39
C PRO A 192 -11.99 -0.57 -18.40
N ARG A 193 -10.84 -0.17 -17.87
CA ARG A 193 -10.70 0.72 -16.70
C ARG A 193 -11.42 2.05 -16.90
N ARG A 194 -12.64 2.15 -16.41
CA ARG A 194 -13.35 3.39 -16.13
C ARG A 194 -13.70 3.41 -14.65
N GLN A 195 -13.54 4.56 -14.02
CA GLN A 195 -13.90 4.81 -12.62
C GLN A 195 -15.32 4.31 -12.34
N VAL A 196 -15.44 3.35 -11.45
CA VAL A 196 -16.73 2.97 -10.84
C VAL A 196 -16.65 3.38 -9.38
N ILE A 197 -17.38 4.42 -9.02
CA ILE A 197 -17.57 4.85 -7.64
C ILE A 197 -18.65 3.94 -7.06
N LEU A 198 -18.26 2.98 -6.26
CA LEU A 198 -19.20 2.28 -5.36
C LEU A 198 -19.18 3.03 -4.03
N LYS A 199 -20.08 4.02 -3.89
CA LYS A 199 -20.47 4.56 -2.58
C LYS A 199 -21.27 3.47 -1.87
N SER A 200 -20.76 2.97 -0.74
CA SER A 200 -21.51 2.17 0.23
C SER A 200 -22.02 3.07 1.32
#